data_6cfc234cbf2f1155b1909b8b65bfc078
#
_entry.id   6cfc234cbf2f1155b1909b8b65bfc078
#
_cell.length_a   1.000
_cell.length_b   1.000
_cell.length_c   1.000
_cell.angle_alpha   90.00
_cell.angle_beta   90.00
_cell.angle_gamma   90.00
#
_symmetry.space_group_name_H-M   'P 1'
#
loop_
_entity.id
_entity.type
_entity.pdbx_description
1 polymer ?
#
loop_
_entity_poly.entity_id
_entity_poly.type
_entity_poly.pdbx_seq_one_letter_code
_entity_poly.pdbx_strand_id
1 'polypeptide(L)'
;MDSLKIDGGVPLTGKIAISGAKNAALPLLACGLMAGTDSLRLSNVPDLADTRLMLALLRHLGVKCRQDGAELVLSGAATSLVAPYDLVSQMRASILVMGPLLARYGEAQVSLPGGGAIGTSPVDLH
;
A
#
# COMPACT_ATOMS: atom_id res chain seq x y z
N MET A 1 -15.65 -23.61 -9.43
CA MET A 1 -14.18 -23.52 -9.54
C MET A 1 -13.83 -22.94 -10.90
N ASP A 2 -13.07 -21.85 -10.89
CA ASP A 2 -12.63 -21.24 -12.13
C ASP A 2 -11.57 -22.10 -12.81
N SER A 3 -11.58 -22.11 -14.12
CA SER A 3 -10.58 -22.83 -14.89
C SER A 3 -10.02 -21.94 -16.01
N LEU A 4 -8.78 -22.21 -16.41
CA LEU A 4 -8.12 -21.55 -17.52
C LEU A 4 -7.87 -22.60 -18.62
N LYS A 5 -8.28 -22.25 -19.83
CA LYS A 5 -7.94 -23.03 -21.02
C LYS A 5 -6.90 -22.25 -21.81
N ILE A 6 -5.77 -22.87 -22.09
CA ILE A 6 -4.66 -22.24 -22.80
C ILE A 6 -4.37 -23.01 -24.08
N ASP A 7 -4.49 -22.32 -25.21
CA ASP A 7 -4.10 -22.86 -26.52
C ASP A 7 -2.78 -22.17 -26.91
N GLY A 8 -1.71 -22.95 -26.96
CA GLY A 8 -0.37 -22.46 -27.28
C GLY A 8 0.04 -22.72 -28.72
N GLY A 9 1.32 -22.52 -29.02
CA GLY A 9 1.91 -22.84 -30.31
C GLY A 9 1.93 -21.71 -31.33
N VAL A 10 1.49 -20.51 -30.95
CA VAL A 10 1.52 -19.33 -31.82
C VAL A 10 2.59 -18.36 -31.32
N PRO A 11 3.52 -17.89 -32.17
CA PRO A 11 4.46 -16.84 -31.79
C PRO A 11 3.73 -15.56 -31.41
N LEU A 12 4.17 -14.94 -30.30
CA LEU A 12 3.53 -13.74 -29.80
C LEU A 12 4.32 -12.50 -30.26
N THR A 13 3.61 -11.51 -30.79
CA THR A 13 4.18 -10.21 -31.16
C THR A 13 3.24 -9.11 -30.68
N GLY A 14 3.80 -7.98 -30.28
CA GLY A 14 2.99 -6.86 -29.83
C GLY A 14 3.63 -6.09 -28.67
N LYS A 15 2.88 -5.14 -28.14
CA LYS A 15 3.27 -4.33 -27.00
C LYS A 15 2.23 -4.48 -25.90
N ILE A 16 2.70 -4.66 -24.67
CA ILE A 16 1.84 -4.70 -23.49
C ILE A 16 2.35 -3.63 -22.52
N ALA A 17 1.48 -2.73 -22.13
CA ALA A 17 1.78 -1.78 -21.07
C ALA A 17 1.73 -2.53 -19.72
N ILE A 18 2.83 -2.54 -19.01
CA ILE A 18 2.93 -3.20 -17.72
C ILE A 18 2.29 -2.31 -16.65
N SER A 19 1.35 -2.86 -15.91
CA SER A 19 0.77 -2.17 -14.75
C SER A 19 1.77 -2.14 -13.59
N GLY A 20 1.56 -1.20 -12.65
CA GLY A 20 2.39 -1.10 -11.47
C GLY A 20 2.31 -2.36 -10.60
N ALA A 21 3.40 -2.63 -9.89
CA ALA A 21 3.49 -3.80 -9.02
C ALA A 21 2.94 -3.48 -7.62
N LYS A 22 2.10 -4.36 -7.09
CA LYS A 22 1.53 -4.21 -5.75
C LYS A 22 2.62 -4.10 -4.67
N ASN A 23 3.59 -4.99 -4.71
CA ASN A 23 4.62 -5.05 -3.68
C ASN A 23 5.61 -3.88 -3.70
N ALA A 24 5.69 -3.19 -4.83
CA ALA A 24 6.42 -1.92 -4.92
C ALA A 24 5.54 -0.74 -4.49
N ALA A 25 4.26 -0.77 -4.86
CA ALA A 25 3.33 0.31 -4.56
C ALA A 25 3.07 0.48 -3.07
N LEU A 26 2.90 -0.62 -2.33
CA LEU A 26 2.54 -0.55 -0.92
C LEU A 26 3.58 0.19 -0.06
N PRO A 27 4.89 -0.13 -0.13
CA PRO A 27 5.88 0.66 0.62
C PRO A 27 6.01 2.09 0.11
N LEU A 28 5.87 2.32 -1.19
CA LEU A 28 5.90 3.68 -1.74
C LEU A 28 4.73 4.52 -1.22
N LEU A 29 3.54 3.95 -1.12
CA LEU A 29 2.38 4.63 -0.53
C LEU A 29 2.64 4.98 0.94
N ALA A 30 3.22 4.07 1.71
CA ALA A 30 3.57 4.32 3.11
C ALA A 30 4.54 5.49 3.26
N CYS A 31 5.39 5.75 2.26
CA CYS A 31 6.29 6.92 2.25
C CYS A 31 5.52 8.26 2.23
N GLY A 32 4.24 8.25 1.89
CA GLY A 32 3.40 9.44 1.98
C GLY A 32 3.34 10.03 3.38
N LEU A 33 3.54 9.21 4.42
CA LEU A 33 3.62 9.68 5.80
C LEU A 33 4.85 10.55 6.07
N MET A 34 5.84 10.51 5.19
CA MET A 34 7.10 11.25 5.32
C MET A 34 7.11 12.55 4.52
N ALA A 35 6.08 12.82 3.73
CA ALA A 35 6.04 13.99 2.84
C ALA A 35 5.95 15.32 3.61
N GLY A 36 5.27 15.34 4.75
CA GLY A 36 5.13 16.54 5.56
C GLY A 36 4.40 17.67 4.84
N THR A 37 5.05 18.82 4.72
CA THR A 37 4.51 19.98 4.00
C THR A 37 4.66 19.85 2.49
N ASP A 38 5.52 18.94 2.03
CA ASP A 38 5.69 18.63 0.62
C ASP A 38 4.64 17.62 0.18
N SER A 39 4.69 17.21 -1.07
CA SER A 39 3.83 16.17 -1.60
C SER A 39 4.65 15.07 -2.26
N LEU A 40 4.15 13.85 -2.17
CA LEU A 40 4.69 12.70 -2.88
C LEU A 40 3.77 12.42 -4.07
N ARG A 41 4.34 12.37 -5.26
CA ARG A 41 3.62 12.03 -6.49
C ARG A 41 4.06 10.66 -6.97
N LEU A 42 3.09 9.79 -7.19
CA LEU A 42 3.33 8.43 -7.66
C LEU A 42 2.54 8.20 -8.96
N SER A 43 3.22 7.67 -9.97
CA SER A 43 2.58 7.26 -11.21
C SER A 43 2.48 5.73 -11.28
N ASN A 44 1.58 5.25 -12.12
CA ASN A 44 1.40 3.82 -12.37
C ASN A 44 1.13 3.00 -11.11
N VAL A 45 0.39 3.56 -10.16
CA VAL A 45 -0.06 2.81 -8.97
C VAL A 45 -1.22 1.91 -9.38
N PRO A 46 -1.13 0.59 -9.14
CA PRO A 46 -2.21 -0.31 -9.53
C PRO A 46 -3.43 -0.11 -8.64
N ASP A 47 -4.62 -0.20 -9.25
CA ASP A 47 -5.88 -0.12 -8.53
C ASP A 47 -6.31 -1.52 -8.07
N LEU A 48 -5.83 -1.90 -6.89
CA LEU A 48 -6.05 -3.21 -6.30
C LEU A 48 -6.67 -3.06 -4.91
N ALA A 49 -7.24 -4.14 -4.39
CA ALA A 49 -7.81 -4.13 -3.04
C ALA A 49 -6.78 -3.67 -1.99
N ASP A 50 -5.55 -4.17 -2.08
CA ASP A 50 -4.49 -3.82 -1.13
C ASP A 50 -4.05 -2.37 -1.24
N THR A 51 -3.96 -1.81 -2.45
CA THR A 51 -3.62 -0.38 -2.61
C THR A 51 -4.72 0.52 -2.09
N ARG A 52 -5.97 0.14 -2.30
CA ARG A 52 -7.13 0.86 -1.73
C ARG A 52 -7.14 0.82 -0.21
N LEU A 53 -6.81 -0.34 0.39
CA LEU A 53 -6.72 -0.49 1.84
C LEU A 53 -5.58 0.36 2.42
N MET A 54 -4.42 0.37 1.76
CA MET A 54 -3.31 1.22 2.20
C MET A 54 -3.71 2.71 2.14
N LEU A 55 -4.38 3.14 1.08
CA LEU A 55 -4.88 4.51 0.98
C LEU A 55 -5.89 4.83 2.08
N ALA A 56 -6.80 3.90 2.38
CA ALA A 56 -7.76 4.08 3.47
C ALA A 56 -7.05 4.21 4.82
N LEU A 57 -6.01 3.42 5.05
CA LEU A 57 -5.20 3.50 6.27
C LEU A 57 -4.48 4.85 6.35
N LEU A 58 -3.84 5.29 5.26
CA LEU A 58 -3.15 6.57 5.22
C LEU A 58 -4.11 7.73 5.49
N ARG A 59 -5.31 7.71 4.89
CA ARG A 59 -6.34 8.71 5.14
C ARG A 59 -6.80 8.71 6.59
N HIS A 60 -6.93 7.53 7.19
CA HIS A 60 -7.26 7.41 8.61
C HIS A 60 -6.19 8.06 9.49
N LEU A 61 -4.92 7.90 9.10
CA LEU A 61 -3.80 8.52 9.82
C LEU A 61 -3.69 10.03 9.58
N GLY A 62 -4.41 10.58 8.61
CA GLY A 62 -4.46 12.02 8.32
C GLY A 62 -3.79 12.45 7.03
N VAL A 63 -3.20 11.53 6.28
CA VAL A 63 -2.59 11.84 4.99
C VAL A 63 -3.67 12.14 3.96
N LYS A 64 -3.50 13.20 3.21
CA LYS A 64 -4.38 13.55 2.10
C LYS A 64 -3.94 12.80 0.86
N CYS A 65 -4.86 12.04 0.27
CA CYS A 65 -4.62 11.24 -0.93
C CYS A 65 -5.60 11.69 -2.01
N ARG A 66 -5.09 12.12 -3.16
CA ARG A 66 -5.94 12.52 -4.28
C ARG A 66 -5.37 12.04 -5.60
N GLN A 67 -6.25 11.78 -6.55
CA GLN A 67 -5.87 11.45 -7.91
C GLN A 67 -5.75 12.75 -8.72
N ASP A 68 -4.61 12.92 -9.39
CA ASP A 68 -4.34 14.05 -10.27
C ASP A 68 -3.92 13.50 -11.64
N GLY A 69 -4.90 13.34 -12.55
CA GLY A 69 -4.67 12.69 -13.82
C GLY A 69 -4.22 11.24 -13.62
N ALA A 70 -3.06 10.89 -14.18
CA ALA A 70 -2.47 9.56 -14.04
C ALA A 70 -1.64 9.41 -12.76
N GLU A 71 -1.51 10.47 -11.97
CA GLU A 71 -0.70 10.46 -10.75
C GLU A 71 -1.56 10.44 -9.51
N LEU A 72 -1.05 9.77 -8.48
CA LEU A 72 -1.59 9.79 -7.14
C LEU A 72 -0.74 10.73 -6.28
N VAL A 73 -1.37 11.69 -5.62
CA VAL A 73 -0.66 12.71 -4.82
C VAL A 73 -0.99 12.51 -3.35
N LEU A 74 0.06 12.33 -2.56
CA LEU A 74 -0.02 12.14 -1.11
C LEU A 74 0.61 13.36 -0.42
N SER A 75 -0.07 13.93 0.55
CA SER A 75 0.42 15.11 1.25
C SER A 75 -0.19 15.22 2.65
N GLY A 76 0.39 16.09 3.46
CA GLY A 76 -0.09 16.38 4.80
C GLY A 76 0.58 15.53 5.87
N ALA A 77 0.57 16.06 7.09
CA ALA A 77 1.12 15.38 8.26
C ALA A 77 0.09 14.39 8.84
N ALA A 78 0.57 13.35 9.48
CA ALA A 78 -0.30 12.43 10.21
C ALA A 78 -0.93 13.15 11.40
N THR A 79 -2.23 12.98 11.58
CA THR A 79 -2.99 13.49 12.72
C THR A 79 -3.29 12.41 13.75
N SER A 80 -3.11 11.15 13.38
CA SER A 80 -3.21 10.00 14.26
C SER A 80 -2.00 9.11 14.07
N LEU A 81 -1.48 8.54 15.16
CA LEU A 81 -0.34 7.62 15.16
C LEU A 81 -0.79 6.18 15.44
N VAL A 82 -2.09 5.94 15.41
CA VAL A 82 -2.70 4.64 15.69
C VAL A 82 -3.32 4.07 14.42
N ALA A 83 -2.80 2.93 13.99
CA ALA A 83 -3.36 2.16 12.89
C ALA A 83 -4.36 1.15 13.47
N PRO A 84 -5.69 1.30 13.19
CA PRO A 84 -6.72 0.50 13.84
C PRO A 84 -6.74 -0.93 13.32
N TYR A 85 -7.14 -1.84 14.19
CA TYR A 85 -7.20 -3.27 13.88
C TYR A 85 -8.07 -3.59 12.66
N ASP A 86 -9.21 -2.93 12.52
CA ASP A 86 -10.14 -3.19 11.40
C ASP A 86 -9.50 -2.96 10.03
N LEU A 87 -8.58 -2.01 9.90
CA LEU A 87 -7.85 -1.78 8.66
C LEU A 87 -6.63 -2.68 8.55
N VAL A 88 -5.87 -2.81 9.65
CA VAL A 88 -4.62 -3.59 9.67
C VAL A 88 -4.90 -5.08 9.47
N SER A 89 -5.98 -5.60 10.02
CA SER A 89 -6.31 -7.04 9.94
C SER A 89 -6.59 -7.51 8.50
N GLN A 90 -6.96 -6.61 7.61
CA GLN A 90 -7.31 -6.94 6.23
C GLN A 90 -6.09 -7.02 5.31
N MET A 91 -4.95 -6.48 5.73
CA MET A 91 -3.78 -6.41 4.87
C MET A 91 -2.50 -6.45 5.73
N ARG A 92 -1.68 -7.47 5.49
CA ARG A 92 -0.44 -7.65 6.22
C ARG A 92 0.53 -6.49 6.05
N ALA A 93 0.62 -5.94 4.83
CA ALA A 93 1.52 -4.84 4.50
C ALA A 93 1.22 -3.56 5.29
N SER A 94 0.10 -3.49 6.03
CA SER A 94 -0.22 -2.36 6.90
C SER A 94 0.86 -2.08 7.94
N ILE A 95 1.66 -3.10 8.32
CA ILE A 95 2.80 -2.94 9.23
C ILE A 95 3.85 -1.95 8.69
N LEU A 96 3.88 -1.75 7.38
CA LEU A 96 4.84 -0.84 6.74
C LEU A 96 4.69 0.60 7.18
N VAL A 97 3.52 1.02 7.70
CA VAL A 97 3.34 2.38 8.21
C VAL A 97 4.11 2.64 9.50
N MET A 98 4.50 1.59 10.22
CA MET A 98 5.23 1.71 11.48
C MET A 98 6.57 2.45 11.29
N GLY A 99 7.33 2.08 10.25
CA GLY A 99 8.63 2.71 9.97
C GLY A 99 8.53 4.22 9.78
N PRO A 100 7.75 4.71 8.82
CA PRO A 100 7.55 6.14 8.62
C PRO A 100 6.98 6.89 9.84
N LEU A 101 6.04 6.28 10.56
CA LEU A 101 5.47 6.89 11.76
C LEU A 101 6.54 7.04 12.85
N LEU A 102 7.34 6.01 13.10
CA LEU A 102 8.42 6.07 14.08
C LEU A 102 9.49 7.06 13.66
N ALA A 103 9.90 7.04 12.39
CA ALA A 103 10.96 7.90 11.90
C ALA A 103 10.60 9.38 11.98
N ARG A 104 9.34 9.72 11.70
CA ARG A 104 8.91 11.11 11.63
C ARG A 104 8.32 11.63 12.94
N TYR A 105 7.57 10.81 13.66
CA TYR A 105 6.80 11.23 14.83
C TYR A 105 7.32 10.64 16.15
N GLY A 106 8.26 9.71 16.09
CA GLY A 106 8.88 9.10 17.27
C GLY A 106 8.05 8.03 17.96
N GLU A 107 6.80 7.81 17.54
CA GLU A 107 5.93 6.79 18.12
C GLU A 107 4.92 6.29 17.10
N ALA A 108 4.46 5.07 17.28
CA ALA A 108 3.40 4.48 16.46
C ALA A 108 2.74 3.34 17.23
N GLN A 109 1.44 3.20 17.03
CA GLN A 109 0.69 2.05 17.53
C GLN A 109 0.04 1.36 16.34
N VAL A 110 0.51 0.17 16.02
CA VAL A 110 0.01 -0.63 14.90
C VAL A 110 -0.37 -2.00 15.43
N SER A 111 -1.62 -2.38 15.23
CA SER A 111 -2.06 -3.74 15.58
C SER A 111 -1.33 -4.76 14.72
N LEU A 112 -1.07 -5.94 15.26
CA LEU A 112 -0.48 -7.00 14.46
C LEU A 112 -1.45 -7.40 13.35
N PRO A 113 -0.98 -7.49 12.10
CA PRO A 113 -1.85 -7.86 10.99
C PRO A 113 -2.34 -9.29 11.15
N GLY A 114 -3.59 -9.53 10.80
CA GLY A 114 -4.13 -10.86 10.67
C GLY A 114 -3.40 -11.63 9.58
N GLY A 115 -3.18 -12.91 9.79
CA GLY A 115 -2.54 -13.75 8.79
C GLY A 115 -3.44 -13.99 7.59
N GLY A 116 -2.87 -14.03 6.40
CA GLY A 116 -3.54 -14.59 5.26
C GLY A 116 -3.73 -16.10 5.43
N ALA A 117 -4.56 -16.71 4.59
CA ALA A 117 -4.85 -18.13 4.67
C ALA A 117 -3.65 -19.04 4.34
N ILE A 118 -2.53 -18.48 3.92
CA ILE A 118 -1.36 -19.22 3.46
C ILE A 118 -0.18 -18.98 4.42
N GLY A 119 -0.06 -19.85 5.42
CA GLY A 119 1.10 -19.90 6.29
C GLY A 119 1.26 -18.69 7.22
N THR A 120 2.28 -18.76 8.05
CA THR A 120 2.67 -17.67 8.94
C THR A 120 3.71 -16.79 8.25
N SER A 121 3.54 -15.49 8.36
CA SER A 121 4.55 -14.54 7.90
C SER A 121 4.93 -13.68 9.11
N PRO A 122 6.12 -13.82 9.65
CA PRO A 122 6.52 -13.06 10.83
C PRO A 122 6.65 -11.57 10.50
N VAL A 123 6.24 -10.73 11.43
CA VAL A 123 6.40 -9.27 11.35
C VAL A 123 7.30 -8.72 12.45
N ASP A 124 7.72 -9.56 13.36
CA ASP A 124 8.58 -9.21 14.49
C ASP A 124 9.99 -8.77 14.07
N LEU A 125 10.37 -9.04 12.82
CA LEU A 125 11.62 -8.59 12.26
C LEU A 125 11.57 -7.18 11.64
N HIS A 126 10.40 -6.59 11.59
CA HIS A 126 10.16 -5.24 11.06
C HIS A 126 10.23 -4.24 12.22
#